data_31563141160504da38ca27e52f29159d
#
_entry.id   31563141160504da38ca27e52f29159d
#
_cell.length_a   1.000
_cell.length_b   1.000
_cell.length_c   1.000
_cell.angle_alpha   90.00
_cell.angle_beta   90.00
_cell.angle_gamma   90.00
#
_symmetry.space_group_name_H-M   'P 1'
#
loop_
_entity.id
_entity.type
_entity.pdbx_description
1 polymer ?
#
loop_
_entity_poly.entity_id
_entity_poly.type
_entity_poly.pdbx_seq_one_letter_code
_entity_poly.pdbx_strand_id
1 'polypeptide(L)'
;MGAQGVPSNAVRGWAKLIQDQLKVPIYFFGDLDAYTMQNIFRTLKAGSAASLIRNADFSAPDVKFLGVLPEDIKKYDLHDYAVKENDIGEVRALKKAADVLKNDPFFHDKRNKGLTKILEWLLKSKRRCEQQALFMVDPRDPTMPEKIIV
;
A
#
# COMPACT_ATOMS: atom_id res chain seq x y z
N MET A 1 5.21 -13.57 4.17
CA MET A 1 4.55 -13.23 5.46
C MET A 1 3.27 -12.47 5.17
N GLY A 2 2.12 -12.98 5.59
CA GLY A 2 0.82 -12.32 5.39
C GLY A 2 0.47 -11.41 6.56
N ALA A 3 -0.02 -10.20 6.28
CA ALA A 3 -0.34 -9.21 7.31
C ALA A 3 -1.81 -9.25 7.77
N GLN A 4 -2.69 -9.95 7.05
CA GLN A 4 -4.13 -10.09 7.35
C GLN A 4 -4.78 -8.80 7.87
N GLY A 5 -4.67 -7.72 7.10
CA GLY A 5 -5.10 -6.38 7.51
C GLY A 5 -3.94 -5.54 8.07
N VAL A 6 -4.20 -4.73 9.11
CA VAL A 6 -3.14 -3.88 9.71
C VAL A 6 -2.07 -4.75 10.36
N PRO A 7 -0.78 -4.57 10.01
CA PRO A 7 0.30 -5.41 10.52
C PRO A 7 0.37 -5.34 12.04
N SER A 8 0.34 -6.51 12.68
CA SER A 8 0.55 -6.62 14.13
C SER A 8 1.95 -6.15 14.53
N ASN A 9 2.17 -5.83 15.79
CA ASN A 9 3.49 -5.46 16.30
C ASN A 9 4.53 -6.56 16.03
N ALA A 10 4.13 -7.84 16.08
CA ALA A 10 5.02 -8.96 15.76
C ALA A 10 5.49 -8.92 14.30
N VAL A 11 4.57 -8.74 13.34
CA VAL A 11 4.93 -8.62 11.90
C VAL A 11 5.83 -7.41 11.66
N ARG A 12 5.52 -6.29 12.30
CA ARG A 12 6.32 -5.06 12.20
C ARG A 12 7.71 -5.23 12.80
N GLY A 13 7.81 -5.82 13.99
CA GLY A 13 9.08 -6.13 14.65
C GLY A 13 9.94 -7.07 13.81
N TRP A 14 9.35 -8.10 13.20
CA TRP A 14 10.04 -8.98 12.26
C TRP A 14 10.56 -8.25 11.03
N ALA A 15 9.74 -7.41 10.40
CA ALA A 15 10.15 -6.62 9.25
C ALA A 15 11.36 -5.72 9.60
N LYS A 16 11.28 -5.04 10.75
CA LYS A 16 12.40 -4.23 11.23
C LYS A 16 13.66 -5.07 11.50
N LEU A 17 13.52 -6.20 12.19
CA LEU A 17 14.65 -7.09 12.48
C LEU A 17 15.34 -7.56 11.20
N ILE A 18 14.58 -8.00 10.20
CA ILE A 18 15.10 -8.41 8.90
C ILE A 18 15.84 -7.26 8.22
N GLN A 19 15.25 -6.07 8.21
CA GLN A 19 15.87 -4.88 7.63
C GLN A 19 17.19 -4.53 8.33
N ASP A 20 17.19 -4.53 9.66
CA ASP A 20 18.34 -4.10 10.46
C ASP A 20 19.49 -5.13 10.46
N GLN A 21 19.15 -6.43 10.54
CA GLN A 21 20.15 -7.50 10.68
C GLN A 21 20.65 -8.02 9.33
N LEU A 22 19.73 -8.25 8.40
CA LEU A 22 20.09 -8.87 7.11
C LEU A 22 20.42 -7.85 6.03
N LYS A 23 20.04 -6.56 6.22
CA LYS A 23 20.22 -5.47 5.24
C LYS A 23 19.66 -5.77 3.86
N VAL A 24 18.64 -6.64 3.79
CA VAL A 24 17.96 -6.97 2.55
C VAL A 24 16.78 -6.02 2.30
N PRO A 25 16.47 -5.72 1.03
CA PRO A 25 15.30 -4.91 0.71
C PRO A 25 14.03 -5.65 1.07
N ILE A 26 13.09 -4.91 1.68
CA ILE A 26 11.75 -5.42 1.99
C ILE A 26 10.76 -4.74 1.07
N TYR A 27 9.89 -5.54 0.47
CA TYR A 27 8.82 -5.07 -0.39
C TYR A 27 7.48 -5.42 0.23
N PHE A 28 6.55 -4.47 0.17
CA PHE A 28 5.16 -4.67 0.53
C PHE A 28 4.33 -4.78 -0.74
N PHE A 29 3.58 -5.86 -0.86
CA PHE A 29 2.62 -6.10 -1.93
C PHE A 29 1.21 -6.09 -1.34
N GLY A 30 0.31 -5.32 -1.90
CA GLY A 30 -1.05 -5.15 -1.39
C GLY A 30 -1.96 -4.40 -2.34
N ASP A 31 -3.21 -4.21 -1.91
CA ASP A 31 -4.23 -3.57 -2.71
C ASP A 31 -3.93 -2.09 -2.99
N LEU A 32 -4.36 -1.64 -4.15
CA LEU A 32 -4.35 -0.23 -4.52
C LEU A 32 -5.64 0.41 -4.02
N ASP A 33 -5.67 0.76 -2.76
CA ASP A 33 -6.76 1.47 -2.10
C ASP A 33 -6.26 2.43 -1.02
N ALA A 34 -7.13 3.36 -0.61
CA ALA A 34 -6.77 4.38 0.34
C ALA A 34 -6.51 3.82 1.75
N TYR A 35 -7.21 2.74 2.13
CA TYR A 35 -7.02 2.09 3.43
C TYR A 35 -5.63 1.44 3.53
N THR A 36 -5.24 0.68 2.51
CA THR A 36 -3.93 0.03 2.44
C THR A 36 -2.80 1.05 2.53
N MET A 37 -2.88 2.14 1.76
CA MET A 37 -1.82 3.16 1.74
C MET A 37 -1.65 3.86 3.09
N GLN A 38 -2.74 4.33 3.69
CA GLN A 38 -2.67 5.17 4.88
C GLN A 38 -2.63 4.41 6.21
N ASN A 39 -3.16 3.18 6.26
CA ASN A 39 -3.21 2.42 7.51
C ASN A 39 -2.23 1.25 7.54
N ILE A 40 -2.09 0.49 6.45
CA ILE A 40 -1.23 -0.69 6.43
C ILE A 40 0.20 -0.27 6.10
N PHE A 41 0.44 0.26 4.92
CA PHE A 41 1.78 0.57 4.46
C PHE A 41 2.43 1.72 5.25
N ARG A 42 1.70 2.79 5.52
CA ARG A 42 2.17 3.88 6.37
C ARG A 42 2.54 3.38 7.77
N THR A 43 1.71 2.50 8.37
CA THR A 43 1.99 1.93 9.70
C THR A 43 3.23 1.03 9.69
N LEU A 44 3.42 0.22 8.66
CA LEU A 44 4.62 -0.60 8.51
C LEU A 44 5.88 0.27 8.41
N LYS A 45 5.81 1.36 7.66
CA LYS A 45 6.94 2.22 7.34
C LYS A 45 7.31 3.20 8.48
N ALA A 46 6.31 3.77 9.13
CA ALA A 46 6.49 4.84 10.12
C ALA A 46 5.94 4.54 11.52
N GLY A 47 5.22 3.42 11.67
CA GLY A 47 4.53 3.09 12.91
C GLY A 47 3.11 3.64 12.99
N SER A 48 2.38 3.26 14.05
CA SER A 48 1.01 3.71 14.26
C SER A 48 0.98 5.17 14.71
N ALA A 49 0.11 5.99 14.09
CA ALA A 49 -0.11 7.36 14.51
C ALA A 49 -0.72 7.46 15.94
N ALA A 50 -1.43 6.42 16.37
CA ALA A 50 -2.05 6.34 17.69
C ALA A 50 -1.11 5.84 18.79
N SER A 51 0.06 5.30 18.43
CA SER A 51 1.01 4.75 19.40
C SER A 51 2.08 5.78 19.75
N LEU A 52 2.01 6.31 20.94
CA LEU A 52 3.05 7.17 21.52
C LEU A 52 4.28 6.36 21.98
N ILE A 53 4.19 5.03 22.02
CA ILE A 53 5.20 4.17 22.61
C ILE A 53 5.91 3.37 21.51
N ARG A 54 7.24 3.58 21.36
CA ARG A 54 8.19 2.74 20.62
C ARG A 54 7.90 2.49 19.14
N ASN A 55 7.40 3.49 18.38
CA ASN A 55 7.25 3.34 16.94
C ASN A 55 8.59 3.02 16.25
N ALA A 56 9.71 3.52 16.78
CA ALA A 56 11.04 3.24 16.25
C ALA A 56 11.39 1.75 16.27
N ASP A 57 10.93 1.00 17.27
CA ASP A 57 11.21 -0.43 17.40
C ASP A 57 10.37 -1.31 16.45
N PHE A 58 9.28 -0.74 15.90
CA PHE A 58 8.31 -1.44 15.08
C PHE A 58 8.06 -0.77 13.72
N SER A 59 9.00 0.00 13.22
CA SER A 59 8.91 0.62 11.89
C SER A 59 10.05 0.17 11.00
N ALA A 60 9.73 -0.09 9.72
CA ALA A 60 10.69 -0.45 8.69
C ALA A 60 10.68 0.64 7.60
N PRO A 61 11.43 1.76 7.81
CA PRO A 61 11.32 2.96 6.97
C PRO A 61 11.73 2.74 5.51
N ASP A 62 12.58 1.75 5.24
CA ASP A 62 13.08 1.46 3.89
C ASP A 62 12.22 0.46 3.12
N VAL A 63 11.11 -0.02 3.70
CA VAL A 63 10.13 -0.83 3.00
C VAL A 63 9.60 -0.08 1.78
N LYS A 64 9.59 -0.75 0.63
CA LYS A 64 9.11 -0.22 -0.64
C LYS A 64 7.76 -0.81 -0.99
N PHE A 65 6.88 0.00 -1.58
CA PHE A 65 5.63 -0.49 -2.13
C PHE A 65 5.89 -1.10 -3.52
N LEU A 66 5.56 -2.37 -3.68
CA LEU A 66 5.79 -3.10 -4.92
C LEU A 66 4.60 -2.99 -5.90
N GLY A 67 3.40 -2.98 -5.39
CA GLY A 67 2.15 -2.95 -6.17
C GLY A 67 0.95 -3.37 -5.32
N VAL A 68 -0.28 -3.25 -5.82
CA VAL A 68 -0.66 -2.84 -7.18
C VAL A 68 -0.44 -1.32 -7.35
N LEU A 69 0.15 -0.91 -8.46
CA LEU A 69 0.37 0.50 -8.79
C LEU A 69 -0.69 1.01 -9.79
N PRO A 70 -0.96 2.33 -9.85
CA PRO A 70 -1.86 2.89 -10.86
C PRO A 70 -1.45 2.55 -12.31
N GLU A 71 -0.16 2.45 -12.57
CA GLU A 71 0.40 2.09 -13.87
C GLU A 71 0.13 0.63 -14.24
N ASP A 72 0.07 -0.25 -13.25
CA ASP A 72 -0.16 -1.68 -13.45
C ASP A 72 -1.55 -1.95 -14.02
N ILE A 73 -2.56 -1.18 -13.57
CA ILE A 73 -3.93 -1.29 -14.08
C ILE A 73 -3.94 -1.21 -15.62
N LYS A 74 -3.28 -0.19 -16.15
CA LYS A 74 -3.24 0.05 -17.59
C LYS A 74 -2.30 -0.91 -18.32
N LYS A 75 -1.17 -1.22 -17.71
CA LYS A 75 -0.12 -2.03 -18.30
C LYS A 75 -0.50 -3.49 -18.47
N TYR A 76 -1.29 -4.01 -17.52
CA TYR A 76 -1.69 -5.41 -17.46
C TYR A 76 -3.20 -5.60 -17.69
N ASP A 77 -3.90 -4.54 -18.13
CA ASP A 77 -5.35 -4.53 -18.33
C ASP A 77 -6.12 -5.07 -17.11
N LEU A 78 -5.70 -4.64 -15.92
CA LEU A 78 -6.28 -5.13 -14.68
C LEU A 78 -7.68 -4.59 -14.48
N HIS A 79 -8.55 -5.45 -13.94
CA HIS A 79 -9.86 -5.03 -13.55
C HIS A 79 -9.82 -4.12 -12.31
N ASP A 80 -10.22 -2.88 -12.46
CA ASP A 80 -10.34 -1.92 -11.37
C ASP A 80 -11.79 -1.49 -11.16
N TYR A 81 -12.09 -0.98 -9.98
CA TYR A 81 -13.44 -0.63 -9.58
C TYR A 81 -13.55 0.84 -9.18
N ALA A 82 -14.61 1.50 -9.65
CA ALA A 82 -14.98 2.80 -9.08
C ALA A 82 -15.51 2.61 -7.65
N VAL A 83 -15.08 3.47 -6.74
CA VAL A 83 -15.62 3.52 -5.37
C VAL A 83 -17.01 4.11 -5.43
N LYS A 84 -18.02 3.33 -5.04
CA LYS A 84 -19.43 3.72 -5.03
C LYS A 84 -19.81 4.35 -3.68
N GLU A 85 -20.88 5.14 -3.65
CA GLU A 85 -21.37 5.77 -2.42
C GLU A 85 -21.76 4.76 -1.33
N ASN A 86 -22.21 3.57 -1.71
CA ASN A 86 -22.54 2.49 -0.78
C ASN A 86 -21.30 1.77 -0.22
N ASP A 87 -20.11 2.01 -0.77
CA ASP A 87 -18.84 1.51 -0.23
C ASP A 87 -18.40 2.37 0.95
N ILE A 88 -19.17 2.36 2.05
CA ILE A 88 -18.98 3.26 3.20
C ILE A 88 -17.58 3.24 3.76
N GLY A 89 -16.94 2.06 3.79
CA GLY A 89 -15.56 1.88 4.24
C GLY A 89 -14.56 2.63 3.36
N GLU A 90 -14.67 2.48 2.06
CA GLU A 90 -13.79 3.12 1.07
C GLU A 90 -14.01 4.65 1.00
N VAL A 91 -15.27 5.08 1.03
CA VAL A 91 -15.59 6.52 1.09
C VAL A 91 -14.99 7.17 2.34
N ARG A 92 -15.08 6.49 3.49
CA ARG A 92 -14.45 6.95 4.73
C ARG A 92 -12.92 6.97 4.61
N ALA A 93 -12.32 5.94 4.01
CA ALA A 93 -10.89 5.88 3.79
C ALA A 93 -10.40 6.99 2.86
N LEU A 94 -11.12 7.30 1.78
CA LEU A 94 -10.81 8.42 0.89
C LEU A 94 -10.92 9.79 1.59
N LYS A 95 -11.96 10.01 2.41
CA LYS A 95 -12.07 11.24 3.21
C LYS A 95 -10.89 11.40 4.15
N LYS A 96 -10.52 10.34 4.87
CA LYS A 96 -9.34 10.35 5.74
C LYS A 96 -8.05 10.55 4.96
N ALA A 97 -7.93 9.98 3.76
CA ALA A 97 -6.76 10.16 2.90
C ALA A 97 -6.52 11.62 2.52
N ALA A 98 -7.59 12.38 2.24
CA ALA A 98 -7.48 13.81 1.97
C ALA A 98 -6.95 14.59 3.19
N ASP A 99 -7.40 14.21 4.39
CA ASP A 99 -6.95 14.82 5.64
C ASP A 99 -5.49 14.50 5.95
N VAL A 100 -5.08 13.23 5.83
CA VAL A 100 -3.69 12.84 6.12
C VAL A 100 -2.70 13.41 5.10
N LEU A 101 -3.08 13.54 3.83
CA LEU A 101 -2.24 14.22 2.83
C LEU A 101 -1.98 15.68 3.19
N LYS A 102 -2.94 16.33 3.81
CA LYS A 102 -2.82 17.73 4.23
C LYS A 102 -2.04 17.89 5.53
N ASN A 103 -2.26 17.01 6.50
CA ASN A 103 -1.88 17.23 7.89
C ASN A 103 -0.80 16.27 8.42
N ASP A 104 -0.57 15.10 7.81
CA ASP A 104 0.43 14.14 8.29
C ASP A 104 1.81 14.41 7.67
N PRO A 105 2.81 14.80 8.48
CA PRO A 105 4.18 15.07 8.01
C PRO A 105 4.81 13.91 7.23
N PHE A 106 4.36 12.68 7.47
CA PHE A 106 4.83 11.51 6.75
C PHE A 106 4.68 11.64 5.23
N PHE A 107 3.54 12.17 4.76
CA PHE A 107 3.26 12.33 3.33
C PHE A 107 3.96 13.56 2.72
N HIS A 108 4.51 14.46 3.56
CA HIS A 108 5.30 15.62 3.12
C HIS A 108 6.79 15.29 2.99
N ASP A 109 7.24 14.15 3.52
CA ASP A 109 8.63 13.73 3.41
C ASP A 109 8.95 13.31 1.97
N LYS A 110 10.06 13.84 1.42
CA LYS A 110 10.53 13.53 0.06
C LYS A 110 10.75 12.03 -0.18
N ARG A 111 11.12 11.28 0.85
CA ARG A 111 11.29 9.81 0.79
C ARG A 111 9.99 9.07 0.51
N ASN A 112 8.86 9.67 0.83
CA ASN A 112 7.52 9.10 0.68
C ASN A 112 6.76 9.66 -0.53
N LYS A 113 7.42 10.44 -1.39
CA LYS A 113 6.80 11.09 -2.56
C LYS A 113 6.05 10.12 -3.48
N GLY A 114 6.57 8.89 -3.65
CA GLY A 114 5.89 7.86 -4.44
C GLY A 114 4.53 7.49 -3.85
N LEU A 115 4.49 7.26 -2.55
CA LEU A 115 3.25 6.94 -1.83
C LEU A 115 2.26 8.11 -1.85
N THR A 116 2.75 9.33 -1.68
CA THR A 116 1.93 10.55 -1.79
C THR A 116 1.23 10.63 -3.15
N LYS A 117 1.96 10.39 -4.24
CA LYS A 117 1.38 10.37 -5.60
C LYS A 117 0.32 9.29 -5.78
N ILE A 118 0.53 8.09 -5.21
CA ILE A 118 -0.48 7.02 -5.26
C ILE A 118 -1.76 7.47 -4.55
N LEU A 119 -1.63 8.07 -3.36
CA LEU A 119 -2.77 8.53 -2.59
C LEU A 119 -3.51 9.70 -3.27
N GLU A 120 -2.78 10.62 -3.90
CA GLU A 120 -3.35 11.68 -4.75
C GLU A 120 -4.11 11.09 -5.94
N TRP A 121 -3.56 10.07 -6.59
CA TRP A 121 -4.23 9.38 -7.69
C TRP A 121 -5.54 8.72 -7.23
N LEU A 122 -5.54 8.03 -6.08
CA LEU A 122 -6.73 7.42 -5.50
C LEU A 122 -7.82 8.46 -5.21
N LEU A 123 -7.45 9.62 -4.67
CA LEU A 123 -8.38 10.71 -4.40
C LEU A 123 -8.98 11.31 -5.67
N LYS A 124 -8.17 11.44 -6.72
CA LYS A 124 -8.59 12.01 -8.01
C LYS A 124 -9.45 11.03 -8.81
N SER A 125 -9.01 9.79 -8.90
CA SER A 125 -9.68 8.76 -9.72
C SER A 125 -10.90 8.19 -9.03
N LYS A 126 -10.92 8.12 -7.69
CA LYS A 126 -11.90 7.38 -6.87
C LYS A 126 -12.04 5.92 -7.34
N ARG A 127 -10.92 5.33 -7.74
CA ARG A 127 -10.84 3.93 -8.18
C ARG A 127 -9.95 3.15 -7.25
N ARG A 128 -10.16 1.84 -7.18
CA ARG A 128 -9.34 0.90 -6.44
C ARG A 128 -9.07 -0.34 -7.28
N CYS A 129 -8.01 -1.05 -6.97
CA CYS A 129 -7.69 -2.32 -7.58
C CYS A 129 -7.18 -3.28 -6.52
N GLU A 130 -7.79 -4.45 -6.43
CA GLU A 130 -7.37 -5.49 -5.52
C GLU A 130 -6.19 -6.26 -6.11
N GLN A 131 -5.27 -6.72 -5.27
CA GLN A 131 -4.13 -7.53 -5.69
C GLN A 131 -4.57 -8.81 -6.44
N GLN A 132 -5.76 -9.33 -6.13
CA GLN A 132 -6.33 -10.49 -6.79
C GLN A 132 -6.57 -10.28 -8.29
N ALA A 133 -6.72 -9.04 -8.76
CA ALA A 133 -6.84 -8.75 -10.18
C ALA A 133 -5.64 -9.25 -10.99
N LEU A 134 -4.45 -9.30 -10.40
CA LEU A 134 -3.24 -9.86 -11.01
C LEU A 134 -3.31 -11.37 -11.22
N PHE A 135 -4.08 -12.09 -10.40
CA PHE A 135 -4.24 -13.54 -10.51
C PHE A 135 -5.41 -13.95 -11.43
N MET A 136 -6.28 -13.00 -11.80
CA MET A 136 -7.37 -13.24 -12.76
C MET A 136 -6.90 -13.18 -14.22
N VAL A 137 -5.68 -12.75 -14.42
CA VAL A 137 -5.02 -12.76 -15.72
C VAL A 137 -4.73 -14.22 -16.11
N ASP A 138 -5.31 -14.74 -17.20
CA ASP A 138 -5.06 -16.11 -17.62
C ASP A 138 -3.59 -16.26 -18.01
N PRO A 139 -2.79 -17.07 -17.30
CA PRO A 139 -1.38 -17.25 -17.59
C PRO A 139 -1.13 -17.93 -18.95
N ARG A 140 -2.18 -18.42 -19.62
CA ARG A 140 -2.12 -19.06 -20.94
C ARG A 140 -2.44 -18.08 -22.08
N ASP A 141 -2.80 -16.82 -21.75
CA ASP A 141 -3.01 -15.80 -22.77
C ASP A 141 -1.65 -15.33 -23.32
N PRO A 142 -1.30 -15.65 -24.60
CA PRO A 142 -0.01 -15.28 -25.17
C PRO A 142 0.16 -13.78 -25.37
N THR A 143 -0.89 -12.99 -25.20
CA THR A 143 -0.83 -11.52 -25.27
C THR A 143 -0.45 -10.88 -23.94
N MET A 144 -0.41 -11.68 -22.87
CA MET A 144 -0.04 -11.20 -21.53
C MET A 144 1.47 -11.08 -21.39
N PRO A 145 1.97 -9.98 -20.84
CA PRO A 145 3.39 -9.83 -20.58
C PRO A 145 3.86 -10.83 -19.53
N GLU A 146 4.96 -11.55 -19.81
CA GLU A 146 5.60 -12.62 -19.02
C GLU A 146 5.97 -12.25 -17.56
N LYS A 147 5.40 -11.23 -16.96
CA LYS A 147 5.94 -10.61 -15.73
C LYS A 147 5.16 -10.83 -14.44
N ILE A 148 4.24 -11.77 -14.39
CA ILE A 148 3.53 -12.05 -13.13
C ILE A 148 3.69 -13.52 -12.74
N ILE A 149 4.93 -13.98 -12.66
CA ILE A 149 5.29 -15.18 -11.91
C ILE A 149 6.36 -14.76 -10.92
N VAL A 150 5.95 -14.50 -9.70
CA VAL A 150 6.83 -14.47 -8.54
C VAL A 150 6.45 -15.62 -7.64
#